data_4c80799bb2e310f0d0a7ca54aec18bb3
#
_entry.id   4c80799bb2e310f0d0a7ca54aec18bb3
#
_cell.length_a   1.000
_cell.length_b   1.000
_cell.length_c   1.000
_cell.angle_alpha   90.00
_cell.angle_beta   90.00
_cell.angle_gamma   90.00
#
_symmetry.space_group_name_H-M   'P 1'
#
loop_
_entity.id
_entity.type
_entity.pdbx_description
1 polymer ?
#
loop_
_entity_poly.entity_id
_entity_poly.type
_entity_poly.pdbx_seq_one_letter_code
_entity_poly.pdbx_strand_id
1 'polypeptide(L)'
;MKKNLTEIVFILDRSGSMSGLEADTVGGFNAMIAKQKKEPGEALISTVLFDDESVVIHDRVPVQNIAPMTERDYYVRGCTALLDAIGGAIHHIGNVHKYARAEDVPEHTLFVITTDGMENASRRYDSERVKQMIERQKTRHGWEFLFLGANIDAVETAGRFGIGADRAVNYHADRAGTQLNYEVLSEAVSAVRCSAPLGAAWKERIDEDFRARKHGGKR
;
A
#
# COMPACT_ATOMS: atom_id res chain seq x y z
N MET A 1 -10.46 8.75 -19.47
CA MET A 1 -10.41 8.22 -18.10
C MET A 1 -11.83 8.18 -17.55
N LYS A 2 -12.19 7.14 -16.85
CA LYS A 2 -13.49 6.96 -16.22
C LYS A 2 -13.57 7.80 -14.94
N LYS A 3 -14.36 8.87 -14.98
CA LYS A 3 -14.55 9.71 -13.81
C LYS A 3 -15.19 8.95 -12.65
N ASN A 4 -14.86 9.33 -11.44
CA ASN A 4 -15.31 8.69 -10.19
C ASN A 4 -14.92 7.20 -10.06
N LEU A 5 -13.98 6.72 -10.87
CA LEU A 5 -13.38 5.41 -10.70
C LEU A 5 -11.97 5.56 -10.15
N THR A 6 -11.69 4.91 -9.04
CA THR A 6 -10.36 4.84 -8.42
C THR A 6 -9.85 3.40 -8.45
N GLU A 7 -8.61 3.19 -8.84
CA GLU A 7 -7.90 1.92 -8.68
C GLU A 7 -6.98 1.99 -7.47
N ILE A 8 -7.12 1.03 -6.56
CA ILE A 8 -6.34 0.95 -5.33
C ILE A 8 -5.59 -0.38 -5.34
N VAL A 9 -4.26 -0.28 -5.23
CA VAL A 9 -3.37 -1.44 -5.27
C VAL A 9 -2.69 -1.56 -3.91
N PHE A 10 -3.05 -2.57 -3.14
CA PHE A 10 -2.41 -2.90 -1.88
C PHE A 10 -1.27 -3.87 -2.13
N ILE A 11 -0.08 -3.55 -1.62
CA ILE A 11 1.11 -4.41 -1.59
C ILE A 11 1.43 -4.64 -0.13
N LEU A 12 1.07 -5.81 0.38
CA LEU A 12 1.08 -6.15 1.80
C LEU A 12 2.16 -7.19 2.08
N ASP A 13 3.08 -6.84 2.95
CA ASP A 13 4.11 -7.74 3.46
C ASP A 13 3.49 -8.86 4.28
N ARG A 14 3.88 -10.10 4.00
CA ARG A 14 3.61 -11.27 4.82
C ARG A 14 4.89 -12.06 5.10
N SER A 15 6.05 -11.40 5.05
CA SER A 15 7.33 -12.01 5.41
C SER A 15 7.41 -12.35 6.90
N GLY A 16 8.45 -13.09 7.27
CA GLY A 16 8.62 -13.62 8.64
C GLY A 16 8.58 -12.56 9.74
N SER A 17 8.95 -11.32 9.46
CA SER A 17 8.91 -10.20 10.41
C SER A 17 7.49 -9.80 10.82
N MET A 18 6.49 -10.03 9.95
CA MET A 18 5.08 -9.78 10.25
C MET A 18 4.45 -10.75 11.26
N SER A 19 5.23 -11.70 11.81
CA SER A 19 4.74 -12.70 12.77
C SER A 19 4.15 -12.06 14.02
N GLY A 20 2.93 -12.47 14.36
CA GLY A 20 2.16 -11.93 15.48
C GLY A 20 1.28 -10.72 15.11
N LEU A 21 1.34 -10.25 13.87
CA LEU A 21 0.50 -9.14 13.36
C LEU A 21 -0.57 -9.62 12.36
N GLU A 22 -0.68 -10.93 12.12
CA GLU A 22 -1.56 -11.52 11.11
C GLU A 22 -3.03 -11.11 11.35
N ALA A 23 -3.52 -11.30 12.58
CA ALA A 23 -4.90 -10.97 12.93
C ALA A 23 -5.18 -9.47 12.84
N ASP A 24 -4.22 -8.62 13.25
CA ASP A 24 -4.36 -7.17 13.19
C ASP A 24 -4.32 -6.65 11.75
N THR A 25 -3.48 -7.25 10.89
CA THR A 25 -3.40 -6.95 9.46
C THR A 25 -4.69 -7.33 8.75
N VAL A 26 -5.16 -8.55 8.95
CA VAL A 26 -6.43 -9.06 8.37
C VAL A 26 -7.60 -8.23 8.86
N GLY A 27 -7.69 -7.98 10.17
CA GLY A 27 -8.76 -7.19 10.77
C GLY A 27 -8.77 -5.74 10.26
N GLY A 28 -7.61 -5.10 10.21
CA GLY A 28 -7.43 -3.74 9.72
C GLY A 28 -7.80 -3.60 8.24
N PHE A 29 -7.29 -4.50 7.39
CA PHE A 29 -7.64 -4.54 5.97
C PHE A 29 -9.15 -4.69 5.77
N ASN A 30 -9.78 -5.65 6.43
CA ASN A 30 -11.21 -5.90 6.32
C ASN A 30 -12.05 -4.72 6.78
N ALA A 31 -11.67 -4.08 7.90
CA ALA A 31 -12.34 -2.89 8.41
C ALA A 31 -12.24 -1.72 7.42
N MET A 32 -11.05 -1.51 6.83
CA MET A 32 -10.84 -0.50 5.80
C MET A 32 -11.70 -0.78 4.56
N ILE A 33 -11.70 -2.00 4.02
CA ILE A 33 -12.54 -2.39 2.87
C ILE A 33 -14.03 -2.17 3.19
N ALA A 34 -14.48 -2.54 4.39
CA ALA A 34 -15.87 -2.32 4.81
C ALA A 34 -16.26 -0.83 4.83
N LYS A 35 -15.35 0.08 5.19
CA LYS A 35 -15.56 1.52 5.06
C LYS A 35 -15.61 1.95 3.60
N GLN A 36 -14.65 1.47 2.78
CA GLN A 36 -14.57 1.82 1.36
C GLN A 36 -15.80 1.36 0.56
N LYS A 37 -16.48 0.30 0.96
CA LYS A 37 -17.77 -0.13 0.37
C LYS A 37 -18.90 0.89 0.56
N LYS A 38 -18.80 1.75 1.57
CA LYS A 38 -19.80 2.78 1.90
C LYS A 38 -19.52 4.13 1.25
N GLU A 39 -18.31 4.31 0.74
CA GLU A 39 -17.90 5.56 0.09
C GLU A 39 -18.54 5.70 -1.31
N PRO A 40 -18.84 6.92 -1.73
CA PRO A 40 -19.36 7.18 -3.08
C PRO A 40 -18.30 6.86 -4.15
N GLY A 41 -18.76 6.71 -5.38
CA GLY A 41 -17.91 6.40 -6.54
C GLY A 41 -17.55 4.93 -6.64
N GLU A 42 -16.93 4.57 -7.76
CA GLU A 42 -16.49 3.20 -8.02
C GLU A 42 -15.02 3.02 -7.58
N ALA A 43 -14.69 1.86 -7.06
CA ALA A 43 -13.30 1.50 -6.78
C ALA A 43 -13.01 0.06 -7.24
N LEU A 44 -11.83 -0.12 -7.85
CA LEU A 44 -11.23 -1.42 -8.15
C LEU A 44 -10.12 -1.68 -7.14
N ILE A 45 -10.10 -2.88 -6.59
CA ILE A 45 -9.11 -3.30 -5.60
C ILE A 45 -8.23 -4.38 -6.19
N SER A 46 -6.93 -4.14 -6.16
CA SER A 46 -5.91 -5.18 -6.33
C SER A 46 -5.19 -5.37 -5.01
N THR A 47 -4.95 -6.62 -4.62
CA THR A 47 -4.21 -6.95 -3.40
C THR A 47 -3.14 -7.96 -3.71
N VAL A 48 -1.90 -7.56 -3.52
CA VAL A 48 -0.70 -8.37 -3.69
C VAL A 48 -0.12 -8.64 -2.32
N LEU A 49 -0.08 -9.89 -1.92
CA LEU A 49 0.65 -10.35 -0.76
C LEU A 49 2.06 -10.75 -1.19
N PHE A 50 3.07 -10.37 -0.45
CA PHE A 50 4.44 -10.75 -0.80
C PHE A 50 5.26 -11.25 0.40
N ASP A 51 6.13 -12.18 0.09
CA ASP A 51 7.21 -12.74 0.90
C ASP A 51 8.43 -12.91 -0.04
N ASP A 52 8.95 -14.13 -0.22
CA ASP A 52 9.91 -14.49 -1.28
C ASP A 52 9.26 -14.43 -2.68
N GLU A 53 7.94 -14.52 -2.72
CA GLU A 53 7.11 -14.53 -3.91
C GLU A 53 5.95 -13.55 -3.75
N SER A 54 5.34 -13.17 -4.87
CA SER A 54 4.14 -12.33 -4.87
C SER A 54 2.92 -13.14 -5.27
N VAL A 55 1.84 -13.04 -4.49
CA VAL A 55 0.55 -13.67 -4.76
C VAL A 55 -0.53 -12.60 -4.87
N VAL A 56 -1.21 -12.56 -6.00
CA VAL A 56 -2.34 -11.66 -6.23
C VAL A 56 -3.60 -12.35 -5.73
N ILE A 57 -4.20 -11.85 -4.66
CA ILE A 57 -5.45 -12.39 -4.10
C ILE A 57 -6.69 -11.63 -4.61
N HIS A 58 -6.54 -10.37 -4.99
CA HIS A 58 -7.54 -9.60 -5.71
C HIS A 58 -6.88 -8.94 -6.91
N ASP A 59 -7.47 -9.08 -8.10
CA ASP A 59 -7.01 -8.44 -9.33
C ASP A 59 -8.13 -7.57 -9.90
N ARG A 60 -8.07 -6.29 -9.63
CA ARG A 60 -9.03 -5.26 -10.10
C ARG A 60 -10.50 -5.62 -9.80
N VAL A 61 -10.74 -6.18 -8.62
CA VAL A 61 -12.07 -6.56 -8.18
C VAL A 61 -12.85 -5.32 -7.73
N PRO A 62 -14.10 -5.09 -8.19
CA PRO A 62 -14.92 -4.02 -7.64
C PRO A 62 -15.00 -4.12 -6.12
N VAL A 63 -14.80 -3.00 -5.42
CA VAL A 63 -14.74 -2.98 -3.94
C VAL A 63 -15.94 -3.64 -3.30
N GLN A 64 -17.14 -3.52 -3.91
CA GLN A 64 -18.37 -4.14 -3.42
C GLN A 64 -18.30 -5.67 -3.40
N ASN A 65 -17.49 -6.27 -4.27
CA ASN A 65 -17.35 -7.70 -4.44
C ASN A 65 -16.18 -8.32 -3.65
N ILE A 66 -15.39 -7.50 -2.95
CA ILE A 66 -14.29 -8.01 -2.13
C ILE A 66 -14.85 -8.82 -0.96
N ALA A 67 -14.49 -10.10 -0.90
CA ALA A 67 -14.75 -10.93 0.27
C ALA A 67 -13.78 -10.56 1.41
N PRO A 68 -14.17 -10.71 2.67
CA PRO A 68 -13.24 -10.51 3.78
C PRO A 68 -12.03 -11.43 3.65
N MET A 69 -10.83 -10.86 3.81
CA MET A 69 -9.58 -11.62 3.92
C MET A 69 -9.63 -12.49 5.17
N THR A 70 -9.06 -13.67 5.11
CA THR A 70 -8.99 -14.63 6.21
C THR A 70 -7.57 -15.04 6.51
N GLU A 71 -7.35 -15.73 7.63
CA GLU A 71 -6.04 -16.32 7.97
C GLU A 71 -5.56 -17.36 6.95
N ARG A 72 -6.44 -17.86 6.08
CA ARG A 72 -6.06 -18.76 4.98
C ARG A 72 -5.43 -17.99 3.82
N ASP A 73 -5.82 -16.73 3.65
CA ASP A 73 -5.31 -15.87 2.59
C ASP A 73 -4.01 -15.20 3.02
N TYR A 74 -3.96 -14.74 4.30
CA TYR A 74 -2.81 -14.05 4.87
C TYR A 74 -2.18 -14.86 5.99
N TYR A 75 -1.02 -15.45 5.71
CA TYR A 75 -0.18 -16.19 6.65
C TYR A 75 1.27 -15.83 6.41
N VAL A 76 2.03 -15.74 7.49
CA VAL A 76 3.43 -15.28 7.48
C VAL A 76 4.37 -16.39 7.04
N ARG A 77 5.33 -16.05 6.17
CA ARG A 77 6.43 -16.94 5.75
C ARG A 77 7.55 -16.17 5.04
N GLY A 78 8.71 -16.79 4.89
CA GLY A 78 9.76 -16.38 3.95
C GLY A 78 10.46 -15.06 4.26
N CYS A 79 11.11 -14.52 3.24
CA CYS A 79 11.88 -13.27 3.24
C CYS A 79 11.06 -12.13 2.60
N THR A 80 11.72 -11.01 2.28
CA THR A 80 11.04 -9.77 1.84
C THR A 80 11.47 -9.39 0.42
N ALA A 81 10.74 -9.86 -0.62
CA ALA A 81 10.97 -9.50 -2.02
C ALA A 81 10.13 -8.27 -2.42
N LEU A 82 10.34 -7.16 -1.71
CA LEU A 82 9.56 -5.93 -1.84
C LEU A 82 9.63 -5.30 -3.24
N LEU A 83 10.84 -5.23 -3.83
CA LEU A 83 11.03 -4.64 -5.15
C LEU A 83 10.35 -5.47 -6.25
N ASP A 84 10.36 -6.79 -6.12
CA ASP A 84 9.67 -7.67 -7.05
C ASP A 84 8.15 -7.50 -6.96
N ALA A 85 7.61 -7.31 -5.77
CA ALA A 85 6.19 -7.05 -5.55
C ALA A 85 5.77 -5.68 -6.14
N ILE A 86 6.50 -4.61 -5.84
CA ILE A 86 6.22 -3.26 -6.36
C ILE A 86 6.36 -3.25 -7.89
N GLY A 87 7.49 -3.71 -8.42
CA GLY A 87 7.76 -3.71 -9.86
C GLY A 87 6.75 -4.54 -10.64
N GLY A 88 6.40 -5.73 -10.11
CA GLY A 88 5.40 -6.61 -10.70
C GLY A 88 4.01 -5.98 -10.74
N ALA A 89 3.56 -5.37 -9.64
CA ALA A 89 2.26 -4.72 -9.56
C ALA A 89 2.18 -3.49 -10.51
N ILE A 90 3.22 -2.63 -10.53
CA ILE A 90 3.26 -1.49 -11.45
C ILE A 90 3.22 -1.96 -12.91
N HIS A 91 3.99 -3.01 -13.24
CA HIS A 91 4.01 -3.58 -14.59
C HIS A 91 2.63 -4.10 -15.00
N HIS A 92 1.97 -4.86 -14.12
CA HIS A 92 0.65 -5.44 -14.36
C HIS A 92 -0.40 -4.34 -14.60
N ILE A 93 -0.59 -3.44 -13.63
CA ILE A 93 -1.59 -2.36 -13.73
C ILE A 93 -1.29 -1.42 -14.90
N GLY A 94 -0.01 -1.09 -15.12
CA GLY A 94 0.40 -0.27 -16.26
C GLY A 94 0.06 -0.89 -17.61
N ASN A 95 0.21 -2.21 -17.75
CA ASN A 95 -0.20 -2.92 -18.97
C ASN A 95 -1.74 -2.93 -19.12
N VAL A 96 -2.47 -3.17 -18.04
CA VAL A 96 -3.94 -3.12 -18.07
C VAL A 96 -4.41 -1.74 -18.56
N HIS A 97 -3.90 -0.65 -17.99
CA HIS A 97 -4.27 0.71 -18.40
C HIS A 97 -3.85 1.01 -19.84
N LYS A 98 -2.69 0.52 -20.28
CA LYS A 98 -2.18 0.73 -21.64
C LYS A 98 -3.09 0.13 -22.72
N TYR A 99 -3.70 -1.02 -22.42
CA TYR A 99 -4.53 -1.75 -23.40
C TYR A 99 -6.04 -1.57 -23.14
N ALA A 100 -6.43 -0.93 -22.06
CA ALA A 100 -7.82 -0.54 -21.80
C ALA A 100 -8.26 0.57 -22.73
N ARG A 101 -9.56 0.66 -23.00
CA ARG A 101 -10.12 1.83 -23.66
C ARG A 101 -9.95 3.06 -22.76
N ALA A 102 -9.74 4.23 -23.36
CA ALA A 102 -9.49 5.46 -22.60
C ALA A 102 -10.60 5.76 -21.57
N GLU A 103 -11.84 5.40 -21.88
CA GLU A 103 -13.02 5.55 -21.01
C GLU A 103 -13.06 4.55 -19.83
N ASP A 104 -12.28 3.48 -19.88
CA ASP A 104 -12.22 2.44 -18.84
C ASP A 104 -11.00 2.62 -17.92
N VAL A 105 -10.06 3.50 -18.27
CA VAL A 105 -8.90 3.81 -17.41
C VAL A 105 -9.36 4.62 -16.21
N PRO A 106 -9.03 4.21 -14.97
CA PRO A 106 -9.41 4.94 -13.75
C PRO A 106 -8.93 6.40 -13.76
N GLU A 107 -9.72 7.27 -13.13
CA GLU A 107 -9.34 8.67 -12.91
C GLU A 107 -8.17 8.79 -11.94
N HIS A 108 -8.19 7.96 -10.90
CA HIS A 108 -7.15 7.92 -9.88
C HIS A 108 -6.59 6.50 -9.72
N THR A 109 -5.30 6.40 -9.50
CA THR A 109 -4.62 5.15 -9.17
C THR A 109 -3.72 5.37 -7.97
N LEU A 110 -3.96 4.63 -6.90
CA LEU A 110 -3.25 4.71 -5.63
C LEU A 110 -2.60 3.38 -5.29
N PHE A 111 -1.29 3.38 -5.09
CA PHE A 111 -0.54 2.25 -4.53
C PHE A 111 -0.33 2.47 -3.05
N VAL A 112 -0.65 1.48 -2.24
CA VAL A 112 -0.42 1.44 -0.80
C VAL A 112 0.52 0.29 -0.50
N ILE A 113 1.72 0.61 -0.03
CA ILE A 113 2.79 -0.35 0.23
C ILE A 113 3.04 -0.38 1.72
N THR A 114 2.89 -1.55 2.35
CA THR A 114 3.17 -1.75 3.77
C THR A 114 4.20 -2.86 3.95
N THR A 115 5.22 -2.60 4.76
CA THR A 115 6.28 -3.57 5.09
C THR A 115 6.80 -3.33 6.50
N ASP A 116 7.28 -4.37 7.17
CA ASP A 116 7.97 -4.25 8.46
C ASP A 116 9.42 -4.76 8.40
N GLY A 117 9.95 -4.96 7.20
CA GLY A 117 11.29 -5.46 6.98
C GLY A 117 12.02 -4.77 5.84
N MET A 118 13.35 -4.98 5.81
CA MET A 118 14.18 -4.53 4.71
C MET A 118 14.07 -5.48 3.51
N GLU A 119 14.09 -4.89 2.31
CA GLU A 119 14.28 -5.64 1.06
C GLU A 119 15.50 -6.57 1.14
N ASN A 120 15.32 -7.85 0.89
CA ASN A 120 16.41 -8.83 0.98
C ASN A 120 16.29 -10.04 0.04
N ALA A 121 15.24 -10.13 -0.78
CA ALA A 121 14.95 -11.33 -1.55
C ALA A 121 14.58 -11.09 -3.03
N SER A 122 14.45 -9.84 -3.47
CA SER A 122 14.09 -9.53 -4.86
C SER A 122 15.16 -9.97 -5.86
N ARG A 123 14.73 -10.48 -7.00
CA ARG A 123 15.60 -11.03 -8.06
C ARG A 123 15.30 -10.46 -9.46
N ARG A 124 14.12 -9.88 -9.65
CA ARG A 124 13.62 -9.43 -10.96
C ARG A 124 13.73 -7.93 -11.16
N TYR A 125 13.62 -7.18 -10.06
CA TYR A 125 13.66 -5.73 -10.06
C TYR A 125 14.70 -5.25 -9.05
N ASP A 126 15.46 -4.23 -9.42
CA ASP A 126 16.33 -3.47 -8.54
C ASP A 126 15.70 -2.11 -8.18
N SER A 127 16.29 -1.42 -7.22
CA SER A 127 15.79 -0.12 -6.73
C SER A 127 15.73 0.94 -7.82
N GLU A 128 16.72 0.98 -8.72
CA GLU A 128 16.78 1.99 -9.78
C GLU A 128 15.66 1.78 -10.79
N ARG A 129 15.41 0.54 -11.17
CA ARG A 129 14.32 0.19 -12.08
C ARG A 129 12.95 0.49 -11.48
N VAL A 130 12.71 0.14 -10.21
CA VAL A 130 11.46 0.44 -9.51
C VAL A 130 11.27 1.96 -9.42
N LYS A 131 12.32 2.71 -9.09
CA LYS A 131 12.29 4.18 -9.06
C LYS A 131 11.86 4.76 -10.40
N GLN A 132 12.49 4.35 -11.50
CA GLN A 132 12.13 4.81 -12.85
C GLN A 132 10.67 4.48 -13.19
N MET A 133 10.17 3.31 -12.77
CA MET A 133 8.78 2.91 -12.97
C MET A 133 7.84 3.82 -12.18
N ILE A 134 8.11 4.06 -10.90
CA ILE A 134 7.30 4.95 -10.04
C ILE A 134 7.29 6.38 -10.57
N GLU A 135 8.44 6.96 -10.86
CA GLU A 135 8.57 8.32 -11.38
C GLU A 135 7.83 8.49 -12.71
N ARG A 136 7.93 7.49 -13.59
CA ARG A 136 7.19 7.48 -14.86
C ARG A 136 5.67 7.49 -14.63
N GLN A 137 5.15 6.66 -13.73
CA GLN A 137 3.71 6.57 -13.48
C GLN A 137 3.20 7.86 -12.81
N LYS A 138 3.93 8.40 -11.86
CA LYS A 138 3.62 9.69 -11.22
C LYS A 138 3.55 10.82 -12.25
N THR A 139 4.60 10.95 -13.07
CA THR A 139 4.73 12.07 -14.00
C THR A 139 3.74 11.98 -15.17
N ARG A 140 3.54 10.78 -15.73
CA ARG A 140 2.72 10.61 -16.95
C ARG A 140 1.24 10.38 -16.68
N HIS A 141 0.93 9.75 -15.56
CA HIS A 141 -0.42 9.23 -15.29
C HIS A 141 -1.00 9.71 -13.96
N GLY A 142 -0.24 10.50 -13.18
CA GLY A 142 -0.70 11.03 -11.89
C GLY A 142 -0.93 9.96 -10.83
N TRP A 143 -0.24 8.82 -10.92
CA TRP A 143 -0.37 7.77 -9.91
C TRP A 143 0.21 8.23 -8.58
N GLU A 144 -0.47 7.89 -7.50
CA GLU A 144 -0.04 8.16 -6.13
C GLU A 144 0.53 6.87 -5.50
N PHE A 145 1.55 7.07 -4.64
CA PHE A 145 2.21 5.96 -3.93
C PHE A 145 2.35 6.34 -2.46
N LEU A 146 1.82 5.51 -1.57
CA LEU A 146 2.01 5.62 -0.12
C LEU A 146 2.89 4.46 0.36
N PHE A 147 3.84 4.78 1.21
CA PHE A 147 4.78 3.80 1.77
C PHE A 147 4.76 3.86 3.30
N LEU A 148 4.39 2.75 3.94
CA LEU A 148 4.37 2.59 5.37
C LEU A 148 5.40 1.52 5.76
N GLY A 149 6.42 1.92 6.50
CA GLY A 149 7.49 1.02 6.91
C GLY A 149 7.64 0.95 8.42
N ALA A 150 7.83 -0.25 8.95
CA ALA A 150 8.23 -0.46 10.33
C ALA A 150 9.60 -1.14 10.38
N ASN A 151 10.31 -1.01 11.50
CA ASN A 151 11.63 -1.59 11.72
C ASN A 151 12.70 -1.20 10.69
N ILE A 152 12.42 -0.19 9.86
CA ILE A 152 13.30 0.39 8.83
C ILE A 152 13.21 1.91 8.89
N ASP A 153 14.09 2.62 8.19
CA ASP A 153 13.83 4.03 7.87
C ASP A 153 12.94 4.08 6.62
N ALA A 154 11.63 4.22 6.86
CA ALA A 154 10.63 4.20 5.79
C ALA A 154 10.81 5.39 4.85
N VAL A 155 11.21 6.56 5.35
CA VAL A 155 11.38 7.77 4.53
C VAL A 155 12.62 7.62 3.62
N GLU A 156 13.74 7.14 4.16
CA GLU A 156 14.94 6.89 3.38
C GLU A 156 14.69 5.79 2.35
N THR A 157 14.06 4.68 2.77
CA THR A 157 13.75 3.54 1.89
C THR A 157 12.83 3.95 0.75
N ALA A 158 11.74 4.64 1.04
CA ALA A 158 10.80 5.17 0.04
C ALA A 158 11.48 6.13 -0.95
N GLY A 159 12.38 6.99 -0.44
CA GLY A 159 13.18 7.92 -1.27
C GLY A 159 14.05 7.20 -2.30
N ARG A 160 14.62 6.05 -1.96
CA ARG A 160 15.38 5.20 -2.89
C ARG A 160 14.49 4.69 -4.04
N PHE A 161 13.20 4.54 -3.82
CA PHE A 161 12.22 4.10 -4.81
C PHE A 161 11.51 5.28 -5.53
N GLY A 162 11.90 6.53 -5.27
CA GLY A 162 11.27 7.70 -5.89
C GLY A 162 9.94 8.13 -5.25
N ILE A 163 9.64 7.62 -4.05
CA ILE A 163 8.48 8.05 -3.25
C ILE A 163 8.94 9.14 -2.30
N GLY A 164 8.29 10.30 -2.35
CA GLY A 164 8.67 11.46 -1.54
C GLY A 164 8.41 11.27 -0.03
N ALA A 165 9.13 12.01 0.80
CA ALA A 165 8.97 11.97 2.26
C ALA A 165 7.55 12.33 2.73
N ASP A 166 6.81 13.11 1.95
CA ASP A 166 5.39 13.44 2.18
C ASP A 166 4.45 12.27 1.96
N ARG A 167 4.92 11.19 1.35
CA ARG A 167 4.18 9.96 1.03
C ARG A 167 4.71 8.73 1.78
N ALA A 168 5.69 8.92 2.67
CA ALA A 168 6.29 7.84 3.44
C ALA A 168 6.16 8.09 4.95
N VAL A 169 5.94 7.05 5.74
CA VAL A 169 5.79 7.14 7.20
C VAL A 169 6.35 5.91 7.89
N ASN A 170 7.02 6.15 9.03
CA ASN A 170 7.43 5.11 9.95
C ASN A 170 6.29 4.79 10.93
N TYR A 171 6.08 3.51 11.22
CA TYR A 171 5.10 3.08 12.22
C TYR A 171 5.68 2.01 13.16
N HIS A 172 5.01 1.76 14.28
CA HIS A 172 5.36 0.65 15.18
C HIS A 172 4.69 -0.64 14.73
N ALA A 173 5.48 -1.71 14.51
CA ALA A 173 4.99 -3.03 14.17
C ALA A 173 4.37 -3.71 15.40
N ASP A 174 3.25 -3.21 15.86
CA ASP A 174 2.43 -3.78 16.91
C ASP A 174 0.93 -3.55 16.61
N ARG A 175 0.07 -4.14 17.42
CA ARG A 175 -1.38 -4.05 17.25
C ARG A 175 -1.88 -2.61 17.12
N ALA A 176 -1.44 -1.70 17.99
CA ALA A 176 -1.91 -0.32 17.99
C ALA A 176 -1.44 0.44 16.74
N GLY A 177 -0.17 0.29 16.36
CA GLY A 177 0.39 0.89 15.13
C GLY A 177 -0.29 0.34 13.88
N THR A 178 -0.49 -0.97 13.79
CA THR A 178 -1.18 -1.60 12.67
C THR A 178 -2.63 -1.10 12.55
N GLN A 179 -3.37 -1.03 13.64
CA GLN A 179 -4.73 -0.50 13.65
C GLN A 179 -4.77 0.95 13.19
N LEU A 180 -3.90 1.80 13.75
CA LEU A 180 -3.80 3.21 13.38
C LEU A 180 -3.47 3.39 11.89
N ASN A 181 -2.56 2.57 11.35
CA ASN A 181 -2.23 2.59 9.92
C ASN A 181 -3.47 2.38 9.05
N TYR A 182 -4.26 1.34 9.31
CA TYR A 182 -5.45 1.07 8.51
C TYR A 182 -6.53 2.14 8.66
N GLU A 183 -6.66 2.76 9.84
CA GLU A 183 -7.57 3.91 10.03
C GLU A 183 -7.15 5.09 9.16
N VAL A 184 -5.86 5.49 9.23
CA VAL A 184 -5.30 6.60 8.46
C VAL A 184 -5.30 6.31 6.97
N LEU A 185 -4.94 5.09 6.56
CA LEU A 185 -5.02 4.66 5.17
C LEU A 185 -6.45 4.73 4.63
N SER A 186 -7.44 4.35 5.44
CA SER A 186 -8.84 4.45 5.04
C SER A 186 -9.24 5.91 4.72
N GLU A 187 -8.78 6.87 5.53
CA GLU A 187 -9.01 8.31 5.33
C GLU A 187 -8.28 8.81 4.06
N ALA A 188 -7.02 8.41 3.87
CA ALA A 188 -6.24 8.77 2.69
C ALA A 188 -6.86 8.22 1.39
N VAL A 189 -7.30 6.96 1.39
CA VAL A 189 -8.00 6.33 0.26
C VAL A 189 -9.31 7.08 -0.04
N SER A 190 -10.10 7.42 1.00
CA SER A 190 -11.34 8.18 0.82
C SER A 190 -11.08 9.57 0.22
N ALA A 191 -10.02 10.26 0.64
CA ALA A 191 -9.63 11.54 0.07
C ALA A 191 -9.32 11.44 -1.43
N VAL A 192 -8.51 10.43 -1.82
CA VAL A 192 -8.17 10.19 -3.25
C VAL A 192 -9.42 9.86 -4.05
N ARG A 193 -10.33 9.03 -3.53
CA ARG A 193 -11.61 8.69 -4.19
C ARG A 193 -12.53 9.89 -4.39
N CYS A 194 -12.47 10.86 -3.49
CA CYS A 194 -13.20 12.12 -3.60
C CYS A 194 -12.43 13.18 -4.43
N SER A 195 -11.37 12.81 -5.13
CA SER A 195 -10.50 13.73 -5.88
C SER A 195 -9.97 14.89 -5.02
N ALA A 196 -9.90 14.69 -3.71
CA ALA A 196 -9.29 15.66 -2.80
C ALA A 196 -7.75 15.50 -2.84
N PRO A 197 -7.00 16.60 -2.84
CA PRO A 197 -5.55 16.53 -2.83
C PRO A 197 -5.07 15.88 -1.53
N LEU A 198 -4.22 14.85 -1.65
CA LEU A 198 -3.60 14.23 -0.51
C LEU A 198 -2.42 15.10 -0.04
N GLY A 199 -2.66 15.96 0.96
CA GLY A 199 -1.64 16.78 1.59
C GLY A 199 -0.67 15.94 2.45
N ALA A 200 0.48 16.50 2.87
CA ALA A 200 1.43 15.81 3.74
C ALA A 200 0.84 15.46 5.13
N ALA A 201 -0.22 16.13 5.53
CA ALA A 201 -0.91 15.92 6.80
C ALA A 201 -1.61 14.55 6.93
N TRP A 202 -1.78 13.80 5.82
CA TRP A 202 -2.43 12.49 5.86
C TRP A 202 -1.82 11.53 6.89
N LYS A 203 -0.54 11.65 7.17
CA LYS A 203 0.24 10.76 8.04
C LYS A 203 0.51 11.31 9.45
N GLU A 204 0.06 12.51 9.78
CA GLU A 204 0.38 13.19 11.05
C GLU A 204 0.09 12.33 12.29
N ARG A 205 -1.04 11.65 12.33
CA ARG A 205 -1.41 10.76 13.43
C ARG A 205 -0.43 9.61 13.62
N ILE A 206 0.08 9.03 12.53
CA ILE A 206 1.08 7.95 12.58
C ILE A 206 2.43 8.51 13.03
N ASP A 207 2.84 9.66 12.49
CA ASP A 207 4.09 10.33 12.87
C ASP A 207 4.10 10.75 14.34
N GLU A 208 2.96 11.20 14.89
CA GLU A 208 2.80 11.55 16.30
C GLU A 208 2.90 10.31 17.20
N ASP A 209 2.18 9.24 16.86
CA ASP A 209 2.23 7.97 17.59
C ASP A 209 3.66 7.41 17.59
N PHE A 210 4.31 7.40 16.42
CA PHE A 210 5.68 6.90 16.30
C PHE A 210 6.67 7.69 17.16
N ARG A 211 6.59 9.02 17.17
CA ARG A 211 7.44 9.89 17.98
C ARG A 211 7.17 9.75 19.49
N ALA A 212 5.90 9.72 19.87
CA ALA A 212 5.50 9.63 21.28
C ALA A 212 6.02 8.33 21.93
N ARG A 213 5.89 7.20 21.23
CA ARG A 213 6.30 5.89 21.76
C ARG A 213 7.81 5.66 21.67
N LYS A 214 8.52 6.27 20.71
CA LYS A 214 9.99 6.23 20.65
C LYS A 214 10.63 6.90 21.88
N HIS A 215 10.00 7.86 22.50
CA HIS A 215 10.49 8.57 23.70
C HIS A 215 10.06 7.89 25.01
N GLY A 216 9.00 7.10 25.00
CA GLY A 216 8.50 6.39 26.18
C GLY A 216 9.27 5.12 26.57
N GLY A 217 10.11 4.60 25.71
CA GLY A 217 10.90 3.37 25.93
C GLY A 217 12.21 3.55 26.72
N LYS A 218 12.47 4.74 27.28
CA LYS A 218 13.65 5.03 28.13
C LYS A 218 13.21 5.33 29.57
N ARG A 219 12.55 4.40 30.21
CA ARG A 219 12.40 4.41 31.68
C ARG A 219 12.74 3.05 32.24
#